data_c24cf12f462e3301719da0b993433912
#
_entry.id   c24cf12f462e3301719da0b993433912
#
_cell.length_a   1.000
_cell.length_b   1.000
_cell.length_c   1.000
_cell.angle_alpha   90.00
_cell.angle_beta   90.00
_cell.angle_gamma   90.00
#
_symmetry.space_group_name_H-M   'P 1'
#
loop_
_entity.id
_entity.type
_entity.pdbx_description
1 polymer ?
#
loop_
_entity_poly.entity_id
_entity_poly.type
_entity_poly.pdbx_seq_one_letter_code
_entity_poly.pdbx_strand_id
1 'polypeptide(L)'
;MREIRAGAAQFEARDGDIEYNLGVIETLSRQAAGGAEMVCFHECSIPGYTWLETLSRGDFFAIGERVPDGPSTRRLTAIARATGVAIGAGLIEADGDRRYNCFVVVSPDGFLAKHRKIHDFIHPDISCGDSHTVFDWKGCRWGILTCYDNNLPENARVTAMMGAEVLLAPHVTGCLPSPAPGRGVVGAEVWRNRRRDPVRCRQEFDGPKGRGWLLKWLPARAWENGMYVVYANVLGEDGGTIKPGGSMVIDPFGEVVAECRTLEDEVAIATLVPENLELASGASYIRARRPDLYGRLVEPNPALGGSRQPEVYWKKIREKTHAS
;
A
#
# COMPACT_ATOMS: atom_id res chain seq x y z
N MET A 1 -7.20 19.15 10.13
CA MET A 1 -8.28 18.15 9.90
C MET A 1 -9.28 18.16 11.05
N ARG A 2 -10.44 17.47 10.96
CA ARG A 2 -11.26 17.05 12.10
C ARG A 2 -10.83 15.66 12.58
N GLU A 3 -11.32 15.23 13.75
CA GLU A 3 -11.23 13.83 14.13
C GLU A 3 -11.90 12.93 13.08
N ILE A 4 -11.21 11.87 12.66
CA ILE A 4 -11.68 10.92 11.64
C ILE A 4 -11.20 9.51 11.99
N ARG A 5 -12.01 8.48 11.70
CA ARG A 5 -11.63 7.10 11.94
C ARG A 5 -11.25 6.42 10.64
N ALA A 6 -10.01 5.92 10.58
CA ALA A 6 -9.47 5.22 9.43
C ALA A 6 -9.11 3.77 9.76
N GLY A 7 -9.37 2.88 8.81
CA GLY A 7 -9.07 1.45 8.89
C GLY A 7 -8.01 1.04 7.87
N ALA A 8 -7.14 0.13 8.30
CA ALA A 8 -6.17 -0.57 7.47
C ALA A 8 -6.59 -2.04 7.37
N ALA A 9 -6.91 -2.51 6.17
CA ALA A 9 -7.42 -3.86 5.94
C ALA A 9 -6.33 -4.81 5.45
N GLN A 10 -6.40 -6.06 5.89
CA GLN A 10 -5.67 -7.18 5.31
C GLN A 10 -6.62 -8.29 4.89
N PHE A 11 -6.34 -8.96 3.80
CA PHE A 11 -7.02 -10.19 3.40
C PHE A 11 -6.17 -10.99 2.39
N GLU A 12 -6.50 -12.27 2.23
CA GLU A 12 -5.88 -13.14 1.22
C GLU A 12 -6.61 -12.96 -0.12
N ALA A 13 -6.00 -12.20 -1.04
CA ALA A 13 -6.55 -11.99 -2.37
C ALA A 13 -6.37 -13.27 -3.22
N ARG A 14 -7.33 -13.52 -4.13
CA ARG A 14 -7.21 -14.57 -5.14
C ARG A 14 -6.76 -13.99 -6.46
N ASP A 15 -5.72 -14.55 -7.01
CA ASP A 15 -5.14 -14.15 -8.30
C ASP A 15 -6.20 -14.24 -9.41
N GLY A 16 -6.49 -13.10 -10.05
CA GLY A 16 -7.46 -12.98 -11.15
C GLY A 16 -8.94 -13.10 -10.78
N ASP A 17 -9.30 -13.42 -9.54
CA ASP A 17 -10.69 -13.57 -9.10
C ASP A 17 -11.26 -12.24 -8.57
N ILE A 18 -11.56 -11.34 -9.50
CA ILE A 18 -12.05 -9.98 -9.21
C ILE A 18 -13.32 -10.00 -8.37
N GLU A 19 -14.27 -10.91 -8.67
CA GLU A 19 -15.55 -10.98 -7.96
C GLU A 19 -15.37 -11.46 -6.51
N TYR A 20 -14.52 -12.46 -6.28
CA TYR A 20 -14.18 -12.88 -4.92
C TYR A 20 -13.53 -11.73 -4.13
N ASN A 21 -12.53 -11.08 -4.71
CA ASN A 21 -11.78 -10.02 -4.04
C ASN A 21 -12.68 -8.82 -3.72
N LEU A 22 -13.56 -8.41 -4.63
CA LEU A 22 -14.57 -7.38 -4.39
C LEU A 22 -15.58 -7.81 -3.31
N GLY A 23 -15.94 -9.09 -3.24
CA GLY A 23 -16.79 -9.65 -2.20
C GLY A 23 -16.15 -9.58 -0.80
N VAL A 24 -14.84 -9.83 -0.70
CA VAL A 24 -14.09 -9.66 0.55
C VAL A 24 -14.01 -8.18 0.94
N ILE A 25 -13.70 -7.29 -0.01
CA ILE A 25 -13.71 -5.84 0.22
C ILE A 25 -15.07 -5.38 0.74
N GLU A 26 -16.18 -5.86 0.16
CA GLU A 26 -17.53 -5.56 0.65
C GLU A 26 -17.75 -6.05 2.07
N THR A 27 -17.34 -7.29 2.37
CA THR A 27 -17.51 -7.90 3.70
C THR A 27 -16.75 -7.11 4.76
N LEU A 28 -15.48 -6.80 4.53
CA LEU A 28 -14.65 -6.04 5.46
C LEU A 28 -15.12 -4.59 5.61
N SER A 29 -15.60 -3.98 4.53
CA SER A 29 -16.19 -2.62 4.60
C SER A 29 -17.48 -2.62 5.44
N ARG A 30 -18.31 -3.66 5.36
CA ARG A 30 -19.50 -3.83 6.22
C ARG A 30 -19.13 -4.04 7.69
N GLN A 31 -18.10 -4.83 7.97
CA GLN A 31 -17.61 -5.02 9.35
C GLN A 31 -17.03 -3.72 9.94
N ALA A 32 -16.40 -2.90 9.11
CA ALA A 32 -15.85 -1.60 9.53
C ALA A 32 -16.93 -0.51 9.65
N ALA A 33 -18.12 -0.72 9.09
CA ALA A 33 -19.21 0.26 9.13
C ALA A 33 -19.59 0.65 10.57
N GLY A 34 -19.76 1.95 10.83
CA GLY A 34 -19.96 2.48 12.18
C GLY A 34 -18.69 2.64 13.02
N GLY A 35 -17.61 1.90 12.69
CA GLY A 35 -16.30 2.00 13.31
C GLY A 35 -15.28 2.85 12.54
N ALA A 36 -15.30 2.81 11.21
CA ALA A 36 -14.43 3.56 10.33
C ALA A 36 -15.22 4.42 9.33
N GLU A 37 -14.62 5.53 8.91
CA GLU A 37 -15.12 6.39 7.84
C GLU A 37 -14.41 6.12 6.51
N MET A 38 -13.15 5.66 6.57
CA MET A 38 -12.31 5.27 5.43
C MET A 38 -11.64 3.93 5.74
N VAL A 39 -11.62 3.01 4.78
CA VAL A 39 -10.83 1.77 4.84
C VAL A 39 -9.88 1.72 3.65
N CYS A 40 -8.60 1.53 3.94
CA CYS A 40 -7.55 1.31 2.96
C CYS A 40 -7.31 -0.20 2.79
N PHE A 41 -7.45 -0.71 1.58
CA PHE A 41 -7.08 -2.06 1.18
C PHE A 41 -5.70 -2.05 0.52
N HIS A 42 -5.11 -3.24 0.32
CA HIS A 42 -3.75 -3.37 -0.20
C HIS A 42 -3.64 -3.05 -1.70
N GLU A 43 -2.41 -2.90 -2.18
CA GLU A 43 -2.05 -2.73 -3.59
C GLU A 43 -2.64 -3.87 -4.43
N CYS A 44 -3.17 -3.55 -5.62
CA CYS A 44 -3.82 -4.53 -6.52
C CYS A 44 -4.79 -5.49 -5.80
N SER A 45 -5.48 -5.00 -4.78
CA SER A 45 -6.41 -5.80 -3.98
C SER A 45 -7.57 -6.39 -4.80
N ILE A 46 -7.83 -5.87 -5.98
CA ILE A 46 -8.90 -6.34 -6.87
C ILE A 46 -8.41 -7.48 -7.78
N PRO A 47 -7.33 -7.33 -8.58
CA PRO A 47 -6.88 -8.41 -9.44
C PRO A 47 -5.94 -9.43 -8.77
N GLY A 48 -5.33 -9.12 -7.60
CA GLY A 48 -4.14 -9.79 -7.09
C GLY A 48 -2.87 -9.16 -7.66
N TYR A 49 -1.69 -9.44 -7.08
CA TYR A 49 -0.47 -8.71 -7.43
C TYR A 49 0.60 -9.56 -8.10
N THR A 50 1.23 -10.51 -7.40
CA THR A 50 2.47 -11.15 -7.88
C THR A 50 2.23 -11.99 -9.15
N TRP A 51 1.08 -12.58 -9.34
CA TRP A 51 0.74 -13.34 -10.54
C TRP A 51 0.74 -12.49 -11.82
N LEU A 52 0.58 -11.16 -11.71
CA LEU A 52 0.61 -10.24 -12.86
C LEU A 52 1.92 -10.36 -13.66
N GLU A 53 3.04 -10.67 -12.99
CA GLU A 53 4.34 -10.84 -13.65
C GLU A 53 4.38 -12.03 -14.62
N THR A 54 3.46 -12.98 -14.48
CA THR A 54 3.39 -14.20 -15.29
C THR A 54 2.48 -14.09 -16.51
N LEU A 55 1.72 -13.00 -16.60
CA LEU A 55 0.76 -12.80 -17.68
C LEU A 55 1.45 -12.51 -19.02
N SER A 56 0.84 -12.98 -20.10
CA SER A 56 1.18 -12.48 -21.42
C SER A 56 0.79 -10.99 -21.53
N ARG A 57 1.42 -10.26 -22.46
CA ARG A 57 1.01 -8.87 -22.71
C ARG A 57 -0.50 -8.75 -22.98
N GLY A 58 -1.08 -9.67 -23.77
CA GLY A 58 -2.49 -9.66 -24.11
C GLY A 58 -3.37 -9.78 -22.86
N ASP A 59 -3.09 -10.77 -22.02
CA ASP A 59 -3.83 -11.02 -20.79
C ASP A 59 -3.67 -9.88 -19.80
N PHE A 60 -2.45 -9.33 -19.64
CA PHE A 60 -2.19 -8.16 -18.80
C PHE A 60 -2.97 -6.92 -19.26
N PHE A 61 -3.08 -6.72 -20.58
CA PHE A 61 -3.85 -5.61 -21.12
C PHE A 61 -5.36 -5.80 -20.95
N ALA A 62 -5.85 -7.05 -20.98
CA ALA A 62 -7.26 -7.37 -20.85
C ALA A 62 -7.84 -7.12 -19.45
N ILE A 63 -7.04 -7.21 -18.39
CA ILE A 63 -7.48 -6.95 -17.02
C ILE A 63 -7.54 -5.46 -16.67
N GLY A 64 -7.03 -4.58 -17.53
CA GLY A 64 -7.03 -3.13 -17.31
C GLY A 64 -8.43 -2.54 -17.44
N GLU A 65 -8.81 -1.68 -16.48
CA GLU A 65 -10.09 -1.00 -16.46
C GLU A 65 -9.92 0.52 -16.57
N ARG A 66 -10.88 1.20 -17.18
CA ARG A 66 -10.90 2.68 -17.17
C ARG A 66 -11.22 3.20 -15.76
N VAL A 67 -10.53 4.23 -15.33
CA VAL A 67 -10.80 4.92 -14.07
C VAL A 67 -11.24 6.35 -14.37
N PRO A 68 -12.39 6.81 -13.82
CA PRO A 68 -13.21 6.16 -12.78
C PRO A 68 -14.33 5.22 -13.30
N ASP A 69 -14.52 5.12 -14.59
CA ASP A 69 -15.75 4.56 -15.19
C ASP A 69 -15.74 3.02 -15.35
N GLY A 70 -14.67 2.34 -14.90
CA GLY A 70 -14.53 0.89 -14.96
C GLY A 70 -15.48 0.15 -14.01
N PRO A 71 -15.73 -1.15 -14.26
CA PRO A 71 -16.67 -1.95 -13.47
C PRO A 71 -16.26 -2.03 -11.99
N SER A 72 -14.98 -2.24 -11.70
CA SER A 72 -14.50 -2.32 -10.31
C SER A 72 -14.69 -1.00 -9.55
N THR A 73 -14.36 0.14 -10.15
CA THR A 73 -14.59 1.46 -9.49
C THR A 73 -16.06 1.72 -9.24
N ARG A 74 -16.94 1.35 -10.18
CA ARG A 74 -18.40 1.44 -9.97
C ARG A 74 -18.87 0.52 -8.85
N ARG A 75 -18.35 -0.73 -8.78
CA ARG A 75 -18.69 -1.68 -7.71
C ARG A 75 -18.22 -1.18 -6.35
N LEU A 76 -16.99 -0.66 -6.25
CA LEU A 76 -16.47 -0.03 -5.02
C LEU A 76 -17.37 1.14 -4.56
N THR A 77 -17.81 1.99 -5.50
CA THR A 77 -18.71 3.11 -5.18
C THR A 77 -20.07 2.61 -4.67
N ALA A 78 -20.59 1.52 -5.23
CA ALA A 78 -21.82 0.90 -4.74
C ALA A 78 -21.65 0.33 -3.33
N ILE A 79 -20.51 -0.32 -3.05
CA ILE A 79 -20.17 -0.83 -1.71
C ILE A 79 -20.05 0.36 -0.73
N ALA A 80 -19.35 1.43 -1.10
CA ALA A 80 -19.20 2.61 -0.25
C ALA A 80 -20.55 3.22 0.10
N ARG A 81 -21.49 3.33 -0.85
CA ARG A 81 -22.86 3.79 -0.61
C ARG A 81 -23.63 2.89 0.34
N ALA A 82 -23.51 1.57 0.15
CA ALA A 82 -24.23 0.59 0.97
C ALA A 82 -23.73 0.51 2.41
N THR A 83 -22.43 0.80 2.64
CA THR A 83 -21.77 0.69 3.94
C THR A 83 -21.61 2.01 4.67
N GLY A 84 -21.67 3.14 3.96
CA GLY A 84 -21.36 4.46 4.50
C GLY A 84 -19.85 4.73 4.67
N VAL A 85 -18.99 3.80 4.21
CA VAL A 85 -17.54 3.83 4.38
C VAL A 85 -16.85 4.20 3.06
N ALA A 86 -15.92 5.13 3.08
CA ALA A 86 -15.05 5.39 1.94
C ALA A 86 -14.01 4.25 1.80
N ILE A 87 -13.67 3.90 0.56
CA ILE A 87 -12.85 2.73 0.25
C ILE A 87 -11.69 3.14 -0.65
N GLY A 88 -10.47 2.80 -0.23
CA GLY A 88 -9.28 2.82 -1.08
C GLY A 88 -8.91 1.40 -1.48
N ALA A 89 -8.77 1.12 -2.81
CA ALA A 89 -8.44 -0.21 -3.32
C ALA A 89 -7.58 -0.13 -4.59
N GLY A 90 -6.74 -1.16 -4.83
CA GLY A 90 -5.82 -1.21 -5.97
C GLY A 90 -6.37 -2.04 -7.13
N LEU A 91 -6.14 -1.57 -8.36
CA LEU A 91 -6.50 -2.22 -9.63
C LEU A 91 -5.47 -1.91 -10.73
N ILE A 92 -5.61 -2.53 -11.90
CA ILE A 92 -4.87 -2.14 -13.10
C ILE A 92 -5.73 -1.17 -13.92
N GLU A 93 -5.24 0.06 -14.08
CA GLU A 93 -5.90 1.08 -14.91
C GLU A 93 -5.51 0.92 -16.38
N ALA A 94 -6.51 1.02 -17.26
CA ALA A 94 -6.33 1.20 -18.70
C ALA A 94 -6.52 2.67 -19.09
N ASP A 95 -5.47 3.27 -19.70
CA ASP A 95 -5.52 4.61 -20.27
C ASP A 95 -4.88 4.57 -21.65
N GLY A 96 -5.72 4.49 -22.68
CA GLY A 96 -5.29 4.25 -24.06
C GLY A 96 -4.51 2.94 -24.18
N ASP A 97 -3.30 3.05 -24.69
CA ASP A 97 -2.35 1.94 -24.89
C ASP A 97 -1.46 1.67 -23.66
N ARG A 98 -1.71 2.34 -22.54
CA ARG A 98 -0.94 2.20 -21.28
C ARG A 98 -1.73 1.46 -20.22
N ARG A 99 -0.99 0.79 -19.35
CA ARG A 99 -1.49 0.12 -18.15
C ARG A 99 -0.74 0.61 -16.93
N TYR A 100 -1.47 0.92 -15.86
CA TYR A 100 -0.91 1.44 -14.63
C TYR A 100 -1.41 0.63 -13.43
N ASN A 101 -0.53 0.37 -12.48
CA ASN A 101 -0.92 -0.01 -11.14
C ASN A 101 -1.52 1.23 -10.48
N CYS A 102 -2.82 1.21 -10.28
CA CYS A 102 -3.61 2.35 -9.86
C CYS A 102 -4.34 2.05 -8.55
N PHE A 103 -4.22 2.96 -7.60
CA PHE A 103 -4.99 2.96 -6.37
C PHE A 103 -6.11 3.98 -6.48
N VAL A 104 -7.35 3.54 -6.31
CA VAL A 104 -8.54 4.40 -6.41
C VAL A 104 -9.13 4.60 -5.03
N VAL A 105 -9.69 5.79 -4.78
CA VAL A 105 -10.45 6.10 -3.57
C VAL A 105 -11.84 6.55 -3.97
N VAL A 106 -12.84 5.92 -3.36
CA VAL A 106 -14.25 6.25 -3.54
C VAL A 106 -14.90 6.52 -2.19
N SER A 107 -15.96 7.33 -2.20
CA SER A 107 -16.82 7.58 -1.03
C SER A 107 -18.27 7.22 -1.34
N PRO A 108 -19.19 7.28 -0.36
CA PRO A 108 -20.62 7.18 -0.63
C PRO A 108 -21.13 8.18 -1.67
N ASP A 109 -20.48 9.34 -1.79
CA ASP A 109 -20.84 10.40 -2.73
C ASP A 109 -20.29 10.17 -4.14
N GLY A 110 -19.28 9.29 -4.29
CA GLY A 110 -18.67 8.95 -5.56
C GLY A 110 -17.15 8.85 -5.52
N PHE A 111 -16.53 8.94 -6.70
CA PHE A 111 -15.08 8.90 -6.87
C PHE A 111 -14.41 10.13 -6.26
N LEU A 112 -13.33 9.93 -5.51
CA LEU A 112 -12.54 10.99 -4.87
C LEU A 112 -11.19 11.21 -5.56
N ALA A 113 -10.40 10.17 -5.74
CA ALA A 113 -9.05 10.28 -6.26
C ALA A 113 -8.55 8.97 -6.87
N LYS A 114 -7.51 9.08 -7.69
CA LYS A 114 -6.66 7.95 -8.11
C LYS A 114 -5.19 8.31 -8.01
N HIS A 115 -4.37 7.32 -7.75
CA HIS A 115 -2.91 7.42 -7.78
C HIS A 115 -2.34 6.32 -8.66
N ARG A 116 -1.55 6.66 -9.65
CA ARG A 116 -0.73 5.74 -10.45
C ARG A 116 0.60 5.55 -9.75
N LYS A 117 0.94 4.32 -9.41
CA LYS A 117 2.22 4.02 -8.75
C LYS A 117 3.39 4.61 -9.54
N ILE A 118 4.23 5.38 -8.85
CA ILE A 118 5.31 6.15 -9.48
C ILE A 118 6.45 5.19 -9.86
N HIS A 119 6.75 4.21 -9.01
CA HIS A 119 7.85 3.27 -9.19
C HIS A 119 7.31 1.85 -9.38
N ASP A 120 6.77 1.56 -10.56
CA ASP A 120 6.23 0.23 -10.86
C ASP A 120 7.19 -0.65 -11.68
N PHE A 121 7.10 -1.97 -11.44
CA PHE A 121 7.99 -2.96 -12.04
C PHE A 121 7.38 -4.36 -12.14
N ILE A 122 6.10 -4.54 -11.77
CA ILE A 122 5.49 -5.88 -11.67
C ILE A 122 5.34 -6.56 -13.04
N HIS A 123 5.23 -5.78 -14.11
CA HIS A 123 5.10 -6.31 -15.46
C HIS A 123 5.95 -5.49 -16.44
N PRO A 124 6.58 -6.10 -17.47
CA PRO A 124 7.41 -5.38 -18.44
C PRO A 124 6.64 -4.30 -19.23
N ASP A 125 5.34 -4.48 -19.45
CA ASP A 125 4.49 -3.55 -20.18
C ASP A 125 3.71 -2.57 -19.28
N ILE A 126 4.01 -2.51 -17.96
CA ILE A 126 3.39 -1.55 -17.07
C ILE A 126 4.05 -0.18 -17.20
N SER A 127 3.23 0.86 -17.12
CA SER A 127 3.69 2.26 -17.12
C SER A 127 3.80 2.79 -15.70
N CYS A 128 4.80 3.62 -15.44
CA CYS A 128 4.92 4.35 -14.17
C CYS A 128 4.03 5.59 -14.17
N GLY A 129 3.51 5.95 -12.99
CA GLY A 129 2.91 7.25 -12.74
C GLY A 129 3.95 8.38 -12.82
N ASP A 130 3.47 9.60 -12.98
CA ASP A 130 4.29 10.81 -13.18
C ASP A 130 3.99 11.91 -12.15
N SER A 131 3.15 11.64 -11.16
CA SER A 131 2.70 12.65 -10.21
C SER A 131 2.41 12.08 -8.83
N HIS A 132 2.62 12.92 -7.80
CA HIS A 132 2.15 12.66 -6.45
C HIS A 132 0.66 13.03 -6.35
N THR A 133 -0.08 12.31 -5.52
CA THR A 133 -1.51 12.51 -5.37
C THR A 133 -1.86 12.94 -3.95
N VAL A 134 -2.55 14.08 -3.83
CA VAL A 134 -3.27 14.48 -2.62
C VAL A 134 -4.71 14.85 -2.98
N PHE A 135 -5.63 14.66 -2.04
CA PHE A 135 -7.04 15.02 -2.21
C PHE A 135 -7.65 15.43 -0.87
N ASP A 136 -8.67 16.29 -0.93
CA ASP A 136 -9.39 16.73 0.26
C ASP A 136 -10.69 15.93 0.43
N TRP A 137 -10.89 15.38 1.62
CA TRP A 137 -12.12 14.69 1.98
C TRP A 137 -12.40 14.82 3.48
N LYS A 138 -13.64 15.21 3.81
CA LYS A 138 -14.11 15.40 5.19
C LYS A 138 -13.20 16.30 6.05
N GLY A 139 -12.70 17.39 5.45
CA GLY A 139 -11.83 18.36 6.14
C GLY A 139 -10.44 17.84 6.50
N CYS A 140 -10.02 16.76 5.86
CA CYS A 140 -8.68 16.18 5.97
C CYS A 140 -8.04 16.10 4.58
N ARG A 141 -6.77 16.40 4.46
CA ARG A 141 -5.98 16.22 3.24
C ARG A 141 -5.26 14.88 3.27
N TRP A 142 -5.64 14.02 2.33
CA TRP A 142 -5.13 12.66 2.18
C TRP A 142 -4.08 12.61 1.09
N GLY A 143 -3.01 11.86 1.32
CA GLY A 143 -2.02 11.48 0.30
C GLY A 143 -2.11 10.00 -0.04
N ILE A 144 -1.60 9.62 -1.20
CA ILE A 144 -1.51 8.21 -1.63
C ILE A 144 -0.10 7.93 -2.14
N LEU A 145 0.53 6.88 -1.62
CA LEU A 145 1.78 6.32 -2.15
C LEU A 145 1.69 4.79 -2.11
N THR A 146 1.95 4.15 -3.24
CA THR A 146 1.75 2.70 -3.39
C THR A 146 3.07 1.94 -3.21
N CYS A 147 3.13 1.08 -2.19
CA CYS A 147 4.18 0.07 -1.97
C CYS A 147 5.60 0.66 -2.06
N TYR A 148 6.35 0.34 -3.11
CA TYR A 148 7.73 0.79 -3.29
C TYR A 148 7.89 2.31 -3.28
N ASP A 149 6.86 3.07 -3.64
CA ASP A 149 6.89 4.53 -3.55
C ASP A 149 7.20 5.01 -2.12
N ASN A 150 6.72 4.28 -1.10
CA ASN A 150 6.96 4.59 0.31
C ASN A 150 8.38 4.25 0.79
N ASN A 151 9.13 3.44 0.02
CA ASN A 151 10.52 3.13 0.37
C ASN A 151 11.44 4.32 0.11
N LEU A 152 11.06 5.22 -0.80
CA LEU A 152 11.80 6.44 -1.10
C LEU A 152 11.30 7.58 -0.20
N PRO A 153 12.14 8.08 0.73
CA PRO A 153 11.74 9.13 1.68
C PRO A 153 11.32 10.43 0.98
N GLU A 154 11.87 10.72 -0.21
CA GLU A 154 11.53 11.88 -1.02
C GLU A 154 10.05 11.90 -1.38
N ASN A 155 9.46 10.76 -1.76
CA ASN A 155 8.04 10.69 -2.13
C ASN A 155 7.14 11.04 -0.94
N ALA A 156 7.40 10.47 0.24
CA ALA A 156 6.65 10.80 1.44
C ALA A 156 6.82 12.28 1.82
N ARG A 157 8.04 12.82 1.69
CA ARG A 157 8.34 14.23 1.94
C ARG A 157 7.59 15.15 0.99
N VAL A 158 7.58 14.86 -0.31
CA VAL A 158 6.83 15.65 -1.30
C VAL A 158 5.34 15.60 -1.00
N THR A 159 4.79 14.43 -0.73
CA THR A 159 3.37 14.26 -0.40
C THR A 159 2.98 15.07 0.85
N ALA A 160 3.80 15.05 1.90
CA ALA A 160 3.60 15.87 3.10
C ALA A 160 3.71 17.38 2.79
N MET A 161 4.65 17.78 1.94
CA MET A 161 4.79 19.19 1.51
C MET A 161 3.62 19.66 0.66
N MET A 162 2.88 18.78 0.00
CA MET A 162 1.60 19.07 -0.66
C MET A 162 0.45 19.18 0.34
N GLY A 163 0.75 19.03 1.64
CA GLY A 163 -0.18 19.23 2.75
C GLY A 163 -0.90 17.96 3.22
N ALA A 164 -0.44 16.77 2.83
CA ALA A 164 -1.06 15.54 3.32
C ALA A 164 -0.93 15.43 4.84
N GLU A 165 -2.05 15.20 5.51
CA GLU A 165 -2.19 14.95 6.94
C GLU A 165 -2.26 13.45 7.23
N VAL A 166 -2.76 12.68 6.26
CA VAL A 166 -2.87 11.21 6.31
C VAL A 166 -2.37 10.63 5.00
N LEU A 167 -1.48 9.66 5.08
CA LEU A 167 -0.96 8.91 3.94
C LEU A 167 -1.63 7.54 3.87
N LEU A 168 -2.34 7.25 2.79
CA LEU A 168 -2.77 5.90 2.43
C LEU A 168 -1.56 5.19 1.78
N ALA A 169 -1.14 4.09 2.38
CA ALA A 169 0.04 3.33 1.99
C ALA A 169 -0.33 1.86 1.68
N PRO A 170 -1.00 1.59 0.54
CA PRO A 170 -1.29 0.23 0.11
C PRO A 170 -0.01 -0.49 -0.33
N HIS A 171 0.16 -1.73 0.11
CA HIS A 171 1.35 -2.53 -0.14
C HIS A 171 1.02 -3.98 -0.52
N VAL A 172 1.97 -4.63 -1.20
CA VAL A 172 2.17 -6.08 -1.27
C VAL A 172 3.63 -6.33 -0.95
N THR A 173 3.96 -6.57 0.32
CA THR A 173 5.35 -6.62 0.78
C THR A 173 5.56 -7.53 1.99
N GLY A 174 6.83 -7.72 2.36
CA GLY A 174 7.25 -8.63 3.43
C GLY A 174 7.47 -10.05 2.92
N CYS A 175 8.26 -10.81 3.64
CA CYS A 175 8.60 -12.21 3.34
C CYS A 175 9.08 -12.44 1.90
N LEU A 176 9.76 -11.44 1.33
CA LEU A 176 10.31 -11.47 -0.03
C LEU A 176 11.77 -11.93 -0.03
N PRO A 177 12.25 -12.54 -1.12
CA PRO A 177 13.67 -12.81 -1.31
C PRO A 177 14.51 -11.55 -1.04
N SER A 178 15.58 -11.69 -0.27
CA SER A 178 16.43 -10.55 0.07
C SER A 178 17.82 -11.01 0.48
N PRO A 179 18.89 -10.31 0.06
CA PRO A 179 20.25 -10.60 0.53
C PRO A 179 20.51 -10.03 1.94
N ALA A 180 19.60 -9.25 2.51
CA ALA A 180 19.81 -8.66 3.83
C ALA A 180 19.68 -9.71 4.93
N PRO A 181 20.56 -9.68 5.94
CA PRO A 181 20.54 -10.65 7.04
C PRO A 181 19.19 -10.72 7.75
N GLY A 182 18.70 -11.94 7.96
CA GLY A 182 17.43 -12.22 8.61
C GLY A 182 16.18 -12.01 7.74
N ARG A 183 16.33 -11.43 6.54
CA ARG A 183 15.27 -11.31 5.54
C ARG A 183 15.13 -12.64 4.76
N GLY A 184 14.03 -12.78 4.04
CA GLY A 184 13.80 -13.93 3.18
C GLY A 184 12.34 -14.33 3.10
N VAL A 185 12.08 -15.39 2.38
CA VAL A 185 10.74 -15.97 2.19
C VAL A 185 10.27 -16.76 3.41
N VAL A 186 8.96 -16.92 3.52
CA VAL A 186 8.31 -17.88 4.42
C VAL A 186 7.79 -19.04 3.57
N GLY A 187 8.05 -20.26 3.99
CA GLY A 187 7.59 -21.44 3.26
C GLY A 187 6.07 -21.57 3.29
N ALA A 188 5.49 -22.01 2.18
CA ALA A 188 4.05 -22.17 2.05
C ALA A 188 3.44 -23.11 3.10
N GLU A 189 4.22 -24.11 3.58
CA GLU A 189 3.79 -25.04 4.62
C GLU A 189 3.54 -24.32 5.97
N VAL A 190 4.26 -23.24 6.27
CA VAL A 190 4.04 -22.42 7.49
C VAL A 190 2.65 -21.79 7.42
N TRP A 191 2.30 -21.21 6.27
CA TRP A 191 0.99 -20.61 6.05
C TRP A 191 -0.14 -21.65 6.06
N ARG A 192 0.02 -22.76 5.34
CA ARG A 192 -0.98 -23.84 5.28
C ARG A 192 -1.26 -24.46 6.65
N ASN A 193 -0.24 -24.51 7.52
CA ASN A 193 -0.37 -25.03 8.87
C ASN A 193 -0.73 -23.98 9.92
N ARG A 194 -1.01 -22.71 9.56
CA ARG A 194 -1.22 -21.59 10.48
C ARG A 194 -2.31 -21.84 11.54
N ARG A 195 -3.34 -22.64 11.21
CA ARG A 195 -4.39 -23.00 12.18
C ARG A 195 -3.94 -24.05 13.20
N ARG A 196 -2.96 -24.89 12.83
CA ARG A 196 -2.39 -25.94 13.72
C ARG A 196 -1.23 -25.40 14.54
N ASP A 197 -0.44 -24.52 13.96
CA ASP A 197 0.72 -23.87 14.57
C ASP A 197 0.72 -22.36 14.29
N PRO A 198 -0.18 -21.60 14.90
CA PRO A 198 -0.26 -20.15 14.71
C PRO A 198 0.96 -19.44 15.30
N VAL A 199 1.59 -20.01 16.33
CA VAL A 199 2.77 -19.42 16.99
C VAL A 199 3.94 -19.35 16.01
N ARG A 200 4.26 -20.46 15.33
CA ARG A 200 5.32 -20.49 14.32
C ARG A 200 5.05 -19.51 13.19
N CYS A 201 3.81 -19.45 12.69
CA CYS A 201 3.43 -18.53 11.64
C CYS A 201 3.63 -17.06 12.09
N ARG A 202 3.19 -16.71 13.29
CA ARG A 202 3.39 -15.38 13.86
C ARG A 202 4.87 -15.04 14.06
N GLN A 203 5.69 -15.96 14.54
CA GLN A 203 7.14 -15.75 14.71
C GLN A 203 7.81 -15.37 13.37
N GLU A 204 7.46 -16.07 12.28
CA GLU A 204 7.97 -15.75 10.95
C GLU A 204 7.49 -14.37 10.45
N PHE A 205 6.22 -14.05 10.67
CA PHE A 205 5.61 -12.80 10.22
C PHE A 205 6.03 -11.59 11.06
N ASP A 206 6.18 -11.75 12.37
CA ASP A 206 6.60 -10.68 13.28
C ASP A 206 8.11 -10.46 13.26
N GLY A 207 8.86 -11.44 12.81
CA GLY A 207 10.31 -11.40 12.72
C GLY A 207 10.86 -10.49 11.62
N PRO A 208 12.18 -10.57 11.37
CA PRO A 208 12.87 -9.71 10.41
C PRO A 208 12.45 -9.94 8.95
N LYS A 209 11.71 -11.01 8.64
CA LYS A 209 11.16 -11.24 7.30
C LYS A 209 9.95 -10.35 7.00
N GLY A 210 9.12 -10.08 8.00
CA GLY A 210 7.87 -9.32 7.89
C GLY A 210 7.90 -8.03 8.71
N ARG A 211 7.13 -8.00 9.81
CA ARG A 211 6.92 -6.83 10.67
C ARG A 211 8.23 -6.20 11.17
N GLY A 212 9.17 -7.00 11.65
CA GLY A 212 10.43 -6.48 12.17
C GLY A 212 11.28 -5.73 11.13
N TRP A 213 11.14 -6.07 9.84
CA TRP A 213 11.73 -5.27 8.77
C TRP A 213 10.92 -4.00 8.49
N LEU A 214 9.60 -4.11 8.43
CA LEU A 214 8.72 -2.99 8.12
C LEU A 214 8.91 -1.84 9.11
N LEU A 215 9.00 -2.15 10.40
CA LEU A 215 9.19 -1.17 11.46
C LEU A 215 10.57 -0.47 11.46
N LYS A 216 11.52 -0.92 10.65
CA LYS A 216 12.80 -0.21 10.49
C LYS A 216 12.68 1.09 9.69
N TRP A 217 11.60 1.24 8.90
CA TRP A 217 11.52 2.38 7.98
C TRP A 217 10.13 3.00 7.89
N LEU A 218 9.04 2.23 7.97
CA LEU A 218 7.69 2.77 7.76
C LEU A 218 7.28 3.79 8.84
N PRO A 219 7.54 3.58 10.13
CA PRO A 219 7.25 4.60 11.15
C PRO A 219 7.97 5.93 10.92
N ALA A 220 9.15 5.89 10.31
CA ALA A 220 9.87 7.12 9.97
C ALA A 220 9.10 7.97 8.95
N ARG A 221 8.29 7.36 8.06
CA ARG A 221 7.45 8.11 7.11
C ARG A 221 6.40 8.96 7.83
N ALA A 222 5.85 8.45 8.94
CA ALA A 222 4.94 9.22 9.80
C ALA A 222 5.71 10.29 10.59
N TRP A 223 6.72 9.88 11.34
CA TRP A 223 7.51 10.73 12.24
C TRP A 223 8.15 11.93 11.53
N GLU A 224 8.95 11.68 10.50
CA GLU A 224 9.73 12.71 9.80
C GLU A 224 8.88 13.72 9.03
N ASN A 225 7.62 13.36 8.74
CA ASN A 225 6.69 14.18 7.98
C ASN A 225 5.52 14.72 8.82
N GLY A 226 5.36 14.26 10.07
CA GLY A 226 4.28 14.70 10.96
C GLY A 226 2.91 14.37 10.42
N MET A 227 2.72 13.19 9.84
CA MET A 227 1.44 12.74 9.28
C MET A 227 1.09 11.34 9.76
N TYR A 228 -0.19 10.99 9.74
CA TYR A 228 -0.63 9.62 9.93
C TYR A 228 -0.28 8.76 8.72
N VAL A 229 -0.03 7.46 8.93
CA VAL A 229 0.13 6.47 7.88
C VAL A 229 -0.87 5.34 8.08
N VAL A 230 -1.72 5.10 7.08
CA VAL A 230 -2.64 3.96 7.03
C VAL A 230 -2.04 2.94 6.07
N TYR A 231 -1.34 1.97 6.62
CA TYR A 231 -0.64 0.92 5.87
C TYR A 231 -1.54 -0.30 5.72
N ALA A 232 -1.84 -0.69 4.49
CA ALA A 232 -2.61 -1.89 4.18
C ALA A 232 -1.75 -2.87 3.36
N ASN A 233 -1.70 -4.13 3.78
CA ASN A 233 -0.88 -5.16 3.17
C ASN A 233 -1.65 -6.46 2.99
N VAL A 234 -1.35 -7.19 1.92
CA VAL A 234 -1.93 -8.50 1.67
C VAL A 234 -1.49 -9.51 2.71
N LEU A 235 -2.39 -10.41 3.11
CA LEU A 235 -2.13 -11.53 4.00
C LEU A 235 -2.23 -12.83 3.21
N GLY A 236 -1.34 -13.79 3.46
CA GLY A 236 -1.46 -15.13 2.90
C GLY A 236 -0.72 -15.33 1.57
N GLU A 237 -1.22 -16.21 0.73
CA GLU A 237 -0.56 -16.57 -0.53
C GLU A 237 -0.82 -15.51 -1.60
N ASP A 238 0.25 -15.10 -2.30
CA ASP A 238 0.22 -14.14 -3.40
C ASP A 238 1.27 -14.57 -4.44
N GLY A 239 0.82 -15.11 -5.57
CA GLY A 239 1.68 -15.58 -6.65
C GLY A 239 2.76 -16.57 -6.21
N GLY A 240 2.41 -17.53 -5.34
CA GLY A 240 3.33 -18.54 -4.82
C GLY A 240 4.28 -18.04 -3.72
N THR A 241 4.17 -16.79 -3.28
CA THR A 241 4.87 -16.24 -2.12
C THR A 241 3.91 -16.02 -0.95
N ILE A 242 4.41 -16.07 0.28
CA ILE A 242 3.59 -15.82 1.47
C ILE A 242 3.84 -14.40 1.96
N LYS A 243 2.77 -13.65 2.18
CA LYS A 243 2.79 -12.29 2.70
C LYS A 243 2.29 -12.24 4.14
N PRO A 244 2.88 -11.39 4.99
CA PRO A 244 2.63 -11.44 6.43
C PRO A 244 1.38 -10.68 6.89
N GLY A 245 0.68 -9.94 6.01
CA GLY A 245 -0.35 -9.00 6.45
C GLY A 245 0.23 -7.90 7.34
N GLY A 246 -0.32 -7.76 8.54
CA GLY A 246 0.13 -6.78 9.52
C GLY A 246 -0.22 -5.36 9.10
N SER A 247 -1.41 -5.17 8.49
CA SER A 247 -1.94 -3.84 8.19
C SER A 247 -2.08 -3.03 9.46
N MET A 248 -1.71 -1.75 9.42
CA MET A 248 -1.62 -0.93 10.62
C MET A 248 -1.89 0.55 10.37
N VAL A 249 -2.24 1.25 11.44
CA VAL A 249 -2.28 2.71 11.47
C VAL A 249 -1.14 3.20 12.36
N ILE A 250 -0.35 4.13 11.85
CA ILE A 250 0.79 4.73 12.54
C ILE A 250 0.48 6.22 12.74
N ASP A 251 0.71 6.72 13.95
CA ASP A 251 0.46 8.11 14.27
C ASP A 251 1.64 9.04 13.87
N PRO A 252 1.48 10.38 13.96
CA PRO A 252 2.54 11.33 13.60
C PRO A 252 3.78 11.28 14.50
N PHE A 253 3.74 10.51 15.60
CA PHE A 253 4.88 10.25 16.47
C PHE A 253 5.62 8.96 16.10
N GLY A 254 5.19 8.25 15.05
CA GLY A 254 5.78 6.99 14.61
C GLY A 254 5.32 5.76 15.41
N GLU A 255 4.28 5.90 16.25
CA GLU A 255 3.76 4.80 17.05
C GLU A 255 2.65 4.05 16.31
N VAL A 256 2.65 2.72 16.41
CA VAL A 256 1.59 1.87 15.86
C VAL A 256 0.39 1.92 16.80
N VAL A 257 -0.67 2.63 16.41
CA VAL A 257 -1.87 2.85 17.24
C VAL A 257 -2.99 1.85 16.99
N ALA A 258 -2.97 1.15 15.86
CA ALA A 258 -3.82 0.01 15.56
C ALA A 258 -3.11 -0.93 14.59
N GLU A 259 -3.33 -2.24 14.72
CA GLU A 259 -2.67 -3.26 13.90
C GLU A 259 -3.51 -4.52 13.77
N CYS A 260 -3.59 -5.08 12.57
CA CYS A 260 -4.12 -6.42 12.33
C CYS A 260 -3.17 -7.47 12.90
N ARG A 261 -3.66 -8.28 13.83
CA ARG A 261 -2.85 -9.27 14.56
C ARG A 261 -3.30 -10.70 14.33
N THR A 262 -4.42 -10.90 13.67
CA THR A 262 -4.90 -12.26 13.33
C THR A 262 -4.21 -12.81 12.08
N LEU A 263 -4.39 -14.09 11.81
CA LEU A 263 -3.97 -14.77 10.57
C LEU A 263 -5.19 -14.97 9.64
N GLU A 264 -6.15 -14.08 9.74
CA GLU A 264 -7.41 -14.08 8.99
C GLU A 264 -7.66 -12.67 8.43
N ASP A 265 -8.70 -12.54 7.60
CA ASP A 265 -9.13 -11.24 7.07
C ASP A 265 -9.53 -10.31 8.23
N GLU A 266 -9.00 -9.09 8.26
CA GLU A 266 -9.15 -8.18 9.40
C GLU A 266 -9.05 -6.72 8.98
N VAL A 267 -9.67 -5.82 9.75
CA VAL A 267 -9.49 -4.37 9.63
C VAL A 267 -9.07 -3.80 10.99
N ALA A 268 -7.89 -3.20 11.04
CA ALA A 268 -7.43 -2.45 12.20
C ALA A 268 -7.88 -0.98 12.07
N ILE A 269 -8.62 -0.47 13.05
CA ILE A 269 -9.23 0.86 13.02
C ILE A 269 -8.62 1.74 14.11
N ALA A 270 -8.24 2.96 13.76
CA ALA A 270 -7.80 3.98 14.70
C ALA A 270 -8.55 5.30 14.49
N THR A 271 -8.66 6.06 15.58
CA THR A 271 -9.09 7.46 15.56
C THR A 271 -7.88 8.35 15.29
N LEU A 272 -7.95 9.14 14.23
CA LEU A 272 -6.92 10.12 13.85
C LEU A 272 -7.26 11.46 14.49
N VAL A 273 -6.45 11.87 15.45
CA VAL A 273 -6.69 13.04 16.30
C VAL A 273 -5.93 14.25 15.75
N PRO A 274 -6.59 15.39 15.45
CA PRO A 274 -5.95 16.57 14.86
C PRO A 274 -4.79 17.12 15.68
N GLU A 275 -4.92 17.11 17.00
CA GLU A 275 -3.91 17.61 17.92
C GLU A 275 -2.56 16.92 17.78
N ASN A 276 -2.54 15.65 17.40
CA ASN A 276 -1.29 14.92 17.17
C ASN A 276 -0.49 15.49 16.00
N LEU A 277 -1.17 16.02 14.96
CA LEU A 277 -0.49 16.68 13.84
C LEU A 277 0.18 18.00 14.26
N GLU A 278 -0.47 18.74 15.16
CA GLU A 278 0.06 20.01 15.67
C GLU A 278 1.29 19.80 16.56
N LEU A 279 1.29 18.72 17.34
CA LEU A 279 2.36 18.37 18.27
C LEU A 279 3.54 17.65 17.60
N ALA A 280 3.34 17.13 16.40
CA ALA A 280 4.34 16.32 15.71
C ALA A 280 5.55 17.14 15.22
N SER A 281 6.75 16.67 15.53
CA SER A 281 8.01 17.31 15.12
C SER A 281 8.18 17.43 13.60
N GLY A 282 7.59 16.53 12.82
CA GLY A 282 7.71 16.49 11.36
C GLY A 282 7.26 17.79 10.69
N ALA A 283 6.20 18.46 11.20
CA ALA A 283 5.78 19.76 10.68
C ALA A 283 6.87 20.83 10.85
N SER A 284 7.63 20.78 11.97
CA SER A 284 8.78 21.67 12.19
C SER A 284 9.93 21.34 11.25
N TYR A 285 10.20 20.06 10.99
CA TYR A 285 11.24 19.62 10.04
C TYR A 285 10.96 20.11 8.62
N ILE A 286 9.70 20.08 8.17
CA ILE A 286 9.30 20.59 6.86
C ILE A 286 9.58 22.11 6.77
N ARG A 287 9.21 22.87 7.81
CA ARG A 287 9.45 24.34 7.85
C ARG A 287 10.93 24.72 7.92
N ALA A 288 11.74 23.89 8.58
CA ALA A 288 13.18 24.13 8.77
C ALA A 288 14.03 23.72 7.55
N ARG A 289 13.43 23.21 6.47
CA ARG A 289 14.19 22.79 5.28
C ARG A 289 14.99 23.91 4.67
N ARG A 290 16.15 23.55 4.11
CA ARG A 290 17.06 24.44 3.38
C ARG A 290 17.10 24.05 1.90
N PRO A 291 16.05 24.40 1.10
CA PRO A 291 15.96 24.01 -0.32
C PRO A 291 17.17 24.47 -1.15
N ASP A 292 17.80 25.57 -0.74
CA ASP A 292 19.06 26.09 -1.33
C ASP A 292 20.23 25.09 -1.27
N LEU A 293 20.18 24.09 -0.36
CA LEU A 293 21.20 23.06 -0.20
C LEU A 293 20.83 21.71 -0.85
N TYR A 294 19.61 21.56 -1.37
CA TYR A 294 19.09 20.27 -1.82
C TYR A 294 19.16 20.04 -3.33
N GLY A 295 19.93 20.88 -4.06
CA GLY A 295 20.07 20.75 -5.52
C GLY A 295 20.46 19.34 -6.00
N ARG A 296 21.30 18.63 -5.23
CA ARG A 296 21.70 17.24 -5.54
C ARG A 296 20.54 16.25 -5.60
N LEU A 297 19.43 16.50 -4.91
CA LEU A 297 18.26 15.61 -4.93
C LEU A 297 17.52 15.62 -6.27
N VAL A 298 17.66 16.70 -7.03
CA VAL A 298 17.00 16.86 -8.34
C VAL A 298 17.94 16.65 -9.53
N GLU A 299 19.24 16.41 -9.26
CA GLU A 299 20.19 16.09 -10.32
C GLU A 299 19.97 14.65 -10.80
N PRO A 300 19.86 14.41 -12.11
CA PRO A 300 19.81 13.06 -12.66
C PRO A 300 21.04 12.25 -12.22
N ASN A 301 20.84 11.02 -11.80
CA ASN A 301 21.93 10.09 -11.53
C ASN A 301 22.17 9.18 -12.76
N PRO A 302 23.13 9.49 -13.62
CA PRO A 302 23.36 8.74 -14.86
C PRO A 302 23.80 7.28 -14.62
N ALA A 303 24.36 6.98 -13.43
CA ALA A 303 24.75 5.61 -13.07
C ALA A 303 23.55 4.70 -12.78
N LEU A 304 22.37 5.28 -12.61
CA LEU A 304 21.18 4.54 -12.15
C LEU A 304 20.18 4.22 -13.27
N GLY A 305 20.41 4.62 -14.52
CA GLY A 305 19.66 4.15 -15.70
C GLY A 305 18.17 4.49 -15.76
N GLY A 306 17.67 5.43 -14.93
CA GLY A 306 16.27 5.87 -14.95
C GLY A 306 15.39 5.23 -13.86
N SER A 307 14.10 5.54 -13.87
CA SER A 307 13.12 5.21 -12.81
C SER A 307 12.80 3.72 -12.60
N ARG A 308 13.25 2.82 -13.48
CA ARG A 308 12.98 1.36 -13.43
C ARG A 308 14.06 0.53 -12.71
N GLN A 309 14.66 1.07 -11.69
CA GLN A 309 15.74 0.42 -10.94
C GLN A 309 15.44 -0.90 -10.22
N PRO A 310 14.25 -1.13 -9.70
CA PRO A 310 13.93 -2.40 -9.07
C PRO A 310 14.21 -3.60 -9.96
N GLU A 311 14.08 -3.47 -11.29
CA GLU A 311 14.31 -4.57 -12.23
C GLU A 311 15.74 -5.13 -12.12
N VAL A 312 16.77 -4.30 -12.05
CA VAL A 312 18.17 -4.74 -11.90
C VAL A 312 18.42 -5.36 -10.52
N TYR A 313 17.82 -4.78 -9.49
CA TYR A 313 17.94 -5.28 -8.12
C TYR A 313 17.26 -6.65 -7.97
N TRP A 314 16.01 -6.78 -8.43
CA TRP A 314 15.24 -8.02 -8.36
C TRP A 314 15.83 -9.12 -9.25
N LYS A 315 16.37 -8.79 -10.43
CA LYS A 315 17.06 -9.74 -11.29
C LYS A 315 18.29 -10.33 -10.56
N LYS A 316 19.12 -9.51 -9.95
CA LYS A 316 20.28 -9.96 -9.15
C LYS A 316 19.88 -10.82 -7.95
N ILE A 317 18.73 -10.54 -7.32
CA ILE A 317 18.24 -11.36 -6.21
C ILE A 317 17.74 -12.71 -6.71
N ARG A 318 16.95 -12.74 -7.78
CA ARG A 318 16.47 -14.00 -8.39
C ARG A 318 17.64 -14.88 -8.83
N GLU A 319 18.64 -14.31 -9.48
CA GLU A 319 19.85 -15.05 -9.88
C GLU A 319 20.59 -15.67 -8.70
N LYS A 320 20.65 -14.98 -7.55
CA LYS A 320 21.30 -15.50 -6.33
C LYS A 320 20.45 -16.54 -5.59
N THR A 321 19.13 -16.42 -5.59
CA THR A 321 18.24 -17.38 -4.90
C THR A 321 18.03 -18.66 -5.70
N HIS A 322 18.26 -18.66 -7.01
CA HIS A 322 18.24 -19.86 -7.85
C HIS A 322 19.60 -20.57 -7.93
N ALA A 323 20.66 -19.94 -7.43
CA ALA A 323 22.01 -20.50 -7.40
C ALA A 323 22.37 -21.14 -6.02
N SER A 324 21.47 -21.14 -5.07
CA SER A 324 21.55 -21.77 -3.75
C SER A 324 20.51 -22.87 -3.59
#